data_a324d7127bf4ac71c001f051b1dee9cf
#
_entry.id   a324d7127bf4ac71c001f051b1dee9cf
#
_cell.length_a   1.000
_cell.length_b   1.000
_cell.length_c   1.000
_cell.angle_alpha   90.00
_cell.angle_beta   90.00
_cell.angle_gamma   90.00
#
_symmetry.space_group_name_H-M   'P 1'
#
loop_
_entity.id
_entity.type
_entity.pdbx_description
1 polymer ?
#
loop_
_entity_poly.entity_id
_entity_poly.type
_entity_poly.pdbx_seq_one_letter_code
_entity_poly.pdbx_strand_id
1 'polypeptide(L)'
;MGMVFWCLVNCGFLYYAISKLDLKKWQFAVVILVSVNDVFTAVLSQQYSIGITAMIIFSYVLIEKEKDFWAALMIVLGTMTKLYGIVGLAFFLFSKHKMKLTSGLVFWAVIVFLLPMLYASPEYVVHSYKEWFDVLVYKNGLNQFSVNQNISLLGMLHRITGASFSDLWIIVPGMILFALPYLRIRQYGNESFRFLFLSSALLFMVLFSTGTETYGYLTAMIAVGIWYVKTPTQATTPGLNLFLLIFCILLTSLSTTDLFPRFIRMDYVKPYALKALPCTLIWLKIVWEQLTQDFVRPSD
;
A
#
# COMPACT_ATOMS: atom_id res chain seq x y z
N MET A 1 11.10 -16.67 -21.50
CA MET A 1 10.56 -15.48 -22.21
C MET A 1 9.32 -14.91 -21.54
N GLY A 2 8.23 -15.67 -21.30
CA GLY A 2 6.98 -15.15 -20.72
C GLY A 2 7.11 -14.46 -19.36
N MET A 3 7.93 -15.00 -18.45
CA MET A 3 8.16 -14.43 -17.12
C MET A 3 8.83 -13.05 -17.17
N VAL A 4 9.84 -12.90 -18.03
CA VAL A 4 10.53 -11.61 -18.23
C VAL A 4 9.55 -10.58 -18.79
N PHE A 5 8.78 -10.95 -19.79
CA PHE A 5 7.74 -10.10 -20.36
C PHE A 5 6.73 -9.64 -19.29
N TRP A 6 6.25 -10.58 -18.48
CA TRP A 6 5.31 -10.31 -17.40
C TRP A 6 5.90 -9.33 -16.36
N CYS A 7 7.15 -9.52 -15.94
CA CYS A 7 7.84 -8.58 -15.04
C CYS A 7 7.97 -7.18 -15.66
N LEU A 8 8.36 -7.10 -16.95
CA LEU A 8 8.49 -5.83 -17.66
C LEU A 8 7.16 -5.09 -17.78
N VAL A 9 6.05 -5.79 -18.08
CA VAL A 9 4.72 -5.19 -18.14
C VAL A 9 4.31 -4.63 -16.78
N ASN A 10 4.52 -5.37 -15.69
CA ASN A 10 4.17 -4.90 -14.34
C ASN A 10 5.03 -3.71 -13.89
N CYS A 11 6.35 -3.76 -14.13
CA CYS A 11 7.25 -2.64 -13.83
C CYS A 11 6.91 -1.41 -14.70
N GLY A 12 6.63 -1.61 -15.98
CA GLY A 12 6.21 -0.55 -16.89
C GLY A 12 4.89 0.10 -16.45
N PHE A 13 3.93 -0.71 -15.98
CA PHE A 13 2.68 -0.20 -15.44
C PHE A 13 2.88 0.58 -14.14
N LEU A 14 3.73 0.09 -13.22
CA LEU A 14 4.09 0.81 -12.00
C LEU A 14 4.76 2.14 -12.31
N TYR A 15 5.78 2.13 -13.19
CA TYR A 15 6.44 3.34 -13.66
C TYR A 15 5.44 4.34 -14.25
N TYR A 16 4.54 3.87 -15.11
CA TYR A 16 3.48 4.67 -15.71
C TYR A 16 2.55 5.26 -14.66
N ALA A 17 2.09 4.46 -13.68
CA ALA A 17 1.20 4.93 -12.62
C ALA A 17 1.86 6.05 -11.79
N ILE A 18 3.13 5.85 -11.37
CA ILE A 18 3.89 6.87 -10.63
C ILE A 18 4.14 8.12 -11.49
N SER A 19 4.43 7.96 -12.79
CA SER A 19 4.65 9.08 -13.71
C SER A 19 3.40 9.96 -13.95
N LYS A 20 2.20 9.43 -13.62
CA LYS A 20 0.94 10.17 -13.73
C LYS A 20 0.55 10.89 -12.44
N LEU A 21 1.27 10.66 -11.34
CA LEU A 21 1.21 11.51 -10.15
C LEU A 21 1.77 12.90 -10.51
N ASP A 22 1.21 13.93 -9.90
CA ASP A 22 1.71 15.30 -10.08
C ASP A 22 2.97 15.53 -9.25
N LEU A 23 4.09 14.98 -9.76
CA LEU A 23 5.41 15.03 -9.14
C LEU A 23 6.37 15.84 -10.03
N LYS A 24 7.16 16.72 -9.42
CA LYS A 24 8.31 17.34 -10.10
C LYS A 24 9.34 16.25 -10.46
N LYS A 25 10.16 16.49 -11.49
CA LYS A 25 11.16 15.50 -11.94
C LYS A 25 12.05 14.96 -10.82
N TRP A 26 12.53 15.82 -9.93
CA TRP A 26 13.34 15.39 -8.80
C TRP A 26 12.55 14.57 -7.78
N GLN A 27 11.26 14.91 -7.53
CA GLN A 27 10.38 14.15 -6.65
C GLN A 27 10.14 12.75 -7.18
N PHE A 28 9.83 12.65 -8.46
CA PHE A 28 9.71 11.36 -9.15
C PHE A 28 11.00 10.51 -9.00
N ALA A 29 12.16 11.11 -9.25
CA ALA A 29 13.44 10.42 -9.09
C ALA A 29 13.67 9.90 -7.67
N VAL A 30 13.31 10.69 -6.63
CA VAL A 30 13.42 10.27 -5.23
C VAL A 30 12.49 9.08 -4.94
N VAL A 31 11.23 9.11 -5.39
CA VAL A 31 10.28 8.00 -5.20
C VAL A 31 10.84 6.70 -5.81
N ILE A 32 11.37 6.78 -7.05
CA ILE A 32 11.96 5.61 -7.72
C ILE A 32 13.20 5.12 -6.95
N LEU A 33 14.13 6.01 -6.59
CA LEU A 33 15.37 5.64 -5.91
C LEU A 33 15.12 5.00 -4.54
N VAL A 34 14.17 5.53 -3.78
CA VAL A 34 13.81 5.02 -2.45
C VAL A 34 13.21 3.61 -2.55
N SER A 35 12.47 3.31 -3.62
CA SER A 35 11.75 2.04 -3.77
C SER A 35 12.47 0.99 -4.62
N VAL A 36 13.56 1.33 -5.33
CA VAL A 36 14.17 0.48 -6.36
C VAL A 36 14.59 -0.90 -5.83
N ASN A 37 15.17 -0.96 -4.63
CA ASN A 37 15.61 -2.23 -4.04
C ASN A 37 14.44 -3.18 -3.76
N ASP A 38 13.32 -2.64 -3.25
CA ASP A 38 12.14 -3.44 -2.92
C ASP A 38 11.34 -3.81 -4.18
N VAL A 39 11.33 -2.96 -5.21
CA VAL A 39 10.82 -3.32 -6.54
C VAL A 39 11.65 -4.46 -7.13
N PHE A 40 12.98 -4.40 -7.05
CA PHE A 40 13.85 -5.46 -7.52
C PHE A 40 13.63 -6.77 -6.75
N THR A 41 13.46 -6.71 -5.43
CA THR A 41 13.09 -7.87 -4.60
C THR A 41 11.77 -8.50 -5.05
N ALA A 42 10.76 -7.69 -5.39
CA ALA A 42 9.48 -8.18 -5.89
C ALA A 42 9.58 -8.82 -7.29
N VAL A 43 10.45 -8.26 -8.16
CA VAL A 43 10.74 -8.84 -9.48
C VAL A 43 11.41 -10.21 -9.33
N LEU A 44 12.45 -10.31 -8.49
CA LEU A 44 13.14 -11.58 -8.23
C LEU A 44 12.21 -12.63 -7.63
N SER A 45 11.27 -12.22 -6.79
CA SER A 45 10.26 -13.09 -6.19
C SER A 45 9.08 -13.39 -7.13
N GLN A 46 9.06 -12.80 -8.32
CA GLN A 46 8.02 -12.99 -9.36
C GLN A 46 6.60 -12.69 -8.84
N GLN A 47 6.47 -11.70 -7.97
CA GLN A 47 5.21 -11.40 -7.28
C GLN A 47 4.39 -10.31 -7.96
N TYR A 48 3.07 -10.49 -7.97
CA TYR A 48 2.13 -9.52 -8.55
C TYR A 48 1.93 -8.26 -7.69
N SER A 49 2.64 -8.12 -6.60
CA SER A 49 2.58 -6.93 -5.72
C SER A 49 2.90 -5.63 -6.47
N ILE A 50 3.75 -5.70 -7.51
CA ILE A 50 4.08 -4.57 -8.40
C ILE A 50 2.82 -4.08 -9.12
N GLY A 51 2.08 -4.99 -9.77
CA GLY A 51 0.84 -4.68 -10.49
C GLY A 51 -0.26 -4.15 -9.57
N ILE A 52 -0.42 -4.75 -8.37
CA ILE A 52 -1.42 -4.28 -7.39
C ILE A 52 -1.09 -2.87 -6.92
N THR A 53 0.17 -2.59 -6.58
CA THR A 53 0.59 -1.24 -6.19
C THR A 53 0.33 -0.23 -7.32
N ALA A 54 0.64 -0.61 -8.57
CA ALA A 54 0.35 0.21 -9.74
C ALA A 54 -1.15 0.50 -9.87
N MET A 55 -2.03 -0.50 -9.71
CA MET A 55 -3.48 -0.33 -9.78
C MET A 55 -4.01 0.60 -8.70
N ILE A 56 -3.53 0.49 -7.45
CA ILE A 56 -3.94 1.37 -6.36
C ILE A 56 -3.51 2.82 -6.65
N ILE A 57 -2.26 3.05 -7.02
CA ILE A 57 -1.76 4.38 -7.37
C ILE A 57 -2.53 4.95 -8.57
N PHE A 58 -2.78 4.13 -9.59
CA PHE A 58 -3.46 4.58 -10.79
C PHE A 58 -4.95 4.85 -10.55
N SER A 59 -5.59 4.11 -9.63
CA SER A 59 -6.97 4.43 -9.20
C SER A 59 -7.05 5.81 -8.55
N TYR A 60 -6.08 6.16 -7.69
CA TYR A 60 -5.95 7.50 -7.12
C TYR A 60 -5.79 8.57 -8.23
N VAL A 61 -4.85 8.35 -9.16
CA VAL A 61 -4.62 9.26 -10.30
C VAL A 61 -5.89 9.47 -11.14
N LEU A 62 -6.65 8.41 -11.38
CA LEU A 62 -7.88 8.48 -12.17
C LEU A 62 -8.98 9.24 -11.43
N ILE A 63 -9.10 9.09 -10.11
CA ILE A 63 -10.02 9.89 -9.27
C ILE A 63 -9.63 11.36 -9.32
N GLU A 64 -8.35 11.70 -9.15
CA GLU A 64 -7.85 13.08 -9.26
C GLU A 64 -8.17 13.70 -10.62
N LYS A 65 -8.20 12.91 -11.69
CA LYS A 65 -8.53 13.34 -13.06
C LYS A 65 -10.02 13.22 -13.40
N GLU A 66 -10.89 12.99 -12.43
CA GLU A 66 -12.33 12.83 -12.60
C GLU A 66 -12.73 11.68 -13.56
N LYS A 67 -11.84 10.69 -13.72
CA LYS A 67 -12.06 9.49 -14.52
C LYS A 67 -12.55 8.32 -13.66
N ASP A 68 -13.56 8.58 -12.83
CA ASP A 68 -14.05 7.70 -11.77
C ASP A 68 -14.47 6.32 -12.28
N PHE A 69 -15.08 6.22 -13.46
CA PHE A 69 -15.46 4.93 -14.06
C PHE A 69 -14.25 4.02 -14.30
N TRP A 70 -13.12 4.59 -14.76
CA TRP A 70 -11.88 3.83 -14.97
C TRP A 70 -11.11 3.60 -13.67
N ALA A 71 -11.25 4.49 -12.69
CA ALA A 71 -10.75 4.25 -11.34
C ALA A 71 -11.41 3.01 -10.73
N ALA A 72 -12.73 2.89 -10.89
CA ALA A 72 -13.48 1.71 -10.47
C ALA A 72 -12.95 0.42 -11.10
N LEU A 73 -12.59 0.43 -12.40
CA LEU A 73 -11.97 -0.73 -13.05
C LEU A 73 -10.66 -1.14 -12.36
N MET A 74 -9.78 -0.17 -12.05
CA MET A 74 -8.50 -0.47 -11.38
C MET A 74 -8.73 -1.06 -9.99
N ILE A 75 -9.68 -0.52 -9.23
CA ILE A 75 -10.04 -1.04 -7.90
C ILE A 75 -10.57 -2.46 -7.99
N VAL A 76 -11.52 -2.72 -8.89
CA VAL A 76 -12.14 -4.04 -9.04
C VAL A 76 -11.13 -5.07 -9.53
N LEU A 77 -10.37 -4.78 -10.59
CA LEU A 77 -9.34 -5.69 -11.09
C LEU A 77 -8.29 -5.99 -10.01
N GLY A 78 -7.83 -4.97 -9.31
CA GLY A 78 -6.90 -5.14 -8.21
C GLY A 78 -7.46 -6.05 -7.12
N THR A 79 -8.73 -5.84 -6.73
CA THR A 79 -9.40 -6.62 -5.66
C THR A 79 -9.61 -8.08 -6.07
N MET A 80 -10.05 -8.31 -7.31
CA MET A 80 -10.29 -9.67 -7.81
C MET A 80 -8.99 -10.44 -8.09
N THR A 81 -7.89 -9.74 -8.34
CA THR A 81 -6.58 -10.39 -8.51
C THR A 81 -5.90 -10.65 -7.16
N LYS A 82 -5.94 -9.67 -6.26
CA LYS A 82 -5.42 -9.77 -4.91
C LYS A 82 -6.18 -8.78 -4.03
N LEU A 83 -6.83 -9.22 -2.96
CA LEU A 83 -7.73 -8.41 -2.11
C LEU A 83 -7.21 -7.00 -1.77
N TYR A 84 -5.91 -6.80 -1.81
CA TYR A 84 -5.29 -5.50 -1.54
C TYR A 84 -5.74 -4.36 -2.47
N GLY A 85 -6.25 -4.68 -3.66
CA GLY A 85 -6.83 -3.68 -4.56
C GLY A 85 -7.97 -2.87 -3.96
N ILE A 86 -8.70 -3.45 -2.98
CA ILE A 86 -9.79 -2.80 -2.24
C ILE A 86 -9.34 -1.50 -1.55
N VAL A 87 -8.04 -1.36 -1.26
CA VAL A 87 -7.47 -0.14 -0.65
C VAL A 87 -7.68 1.09 -1.53
N GLY A 88 -7.87 0.91 -2.84
CA GLY A 88 -8.29 2.00 -3.73
C GLY A 88 -9.60 2.68 -3.33
N LEU A 89 -10.49 2.01 -2.59
CA LEU A 89 -11.71 2.61 -2.02
C LEU A 89 -11.41 3.71 -0.98
N ALA A 90 -10.21 3.74 -0.40
CA ALA A 90 -9.80 4.82 0.49
C ALA A 90 -9.88 6.20 -0.18
N PHE A 91 -9.84 6.27 -1.50
CA PHE A 91 -9.93 7.54 -2.24
C PHE A 91 -11.36 7.93 -2.62
N PHE A 92 -12.36 7.12 -2.25
CA PHE A 92 -13.77 7.34 -2.60
C PHE A 92 -14.28 8.73 -2.21
N LEU A 93 -13.91 9.21 -1.02
CA LEU A 93 -14.39 10.51 -0.53
C LEU A 93 -13.78 11.70 -1.29
N PHE A 94 -12.64 11.51 -1.96
CA PHE A 94 -12.01 12.54 -2.79
C PHE A 94 -12.62 12.64 -4.19
N SER A 95 -13.38 11.62 -4.62
CA SER A 95 -14.09 11.68 -5.90
C SER A 95 -15.14 12.81 -5.90
N LYS A 96 -15.15 13.61 -6.95
CA LYS A 96 -16.20 14.60 -7.21
C LYS A 96 -17.49 13.97 -7.75
N HIS A 97 -17.38 12.83 -8.40
CA HIS A 97 -18.49 12.11 -9.05
C HIS A 97 -18.74 10.74 -8.40
N LYS A 98 -19.05 10.74 -7.09
CA LYS A 98 -19.22 9.51 -6.28
C LYS A 98 -20.21 8.52 -6.90
N MET A 99 -21.32 8.99 -7.48
CA MET A 99 -22.29 8.11 -8.15
C MET A 99 -21.69 7.40 -9.36
N LYS A 100 -20.84 8.11 -10.15
CA LYS A 100 -20.16 7.52 -11.29
C LYS A 100 -19.10 6.49 -10.85
N LEU A 101 -18.41 6.75 -9.74
CA LEU A 101 -17.49 5.79 -9.15
C LEU A 101 -18.24 4.55 -8.65
N THR A 102 -19.33 4.74 -7.89
CA THR A 102 -20.14 3.63 -7.36
C THR A 102 -20.75 2.79 -8.49
N SER A 103 -21.38 3.41 -9.49
CA SER A 103 -21.93 2.69 -10.64
C SER A 103 -20.84 1.95 -11.42
N GLY A 104 -19.66 2.56 -11.56
CA GLY A 104 -18.50 1.92 -12.15
C GLY A 104 -18.02 0.71 -11.37
N LEU A 105 -17.97 0.79 -10.02
CA LEU A 105 -17.60 -0.34 -9.16
C LEU A 105 -18.55 -1.53 -9.35
N VAL A 106 -19.87 -1.27 -9.34
CA VAL A 106 -20.87 -2.31 -9.57
C VAL A 106 -20.76 -2.89 -10.98
N PHE A 107 -20.67 -2.02 -11.99
CA PHE A 107 -20.54 -2.45 -13.39
C PHE A 107 -19.31 -3.36 -13.60
N TRP A 108 -18.15 -2.90 -13.19
CA TRP A 108 -16.91 -3.67 -13.37
C TRP A 108 -16.86 -4.93 -12.51
N ALA A 109 -17.43 -4.91 -11.29
CA ALA A 109 -17.54 -6.11 -10.48
C ALA A 109 -18.38 -7.20 -11.15
N VAL A 110 -19.52 -6.81 -11.76
CA VAL A 110 -20.35 -7.74 -12.53
C VAL A 110 -19.61 -8.26 -13.76
N ILE A 111 -18.98 -7.38 -14.53
CA ILE A 111 -18.24 -7.78 -15.74
C ILE A 111 -17.10 -8.74 -15.41
N VAL A 112 -16.25 -8.41 -14.42
CA VAL A 112 -15.10 -9.24 -14.05
C VAL A 112 -15.54 -10.57 -13.44
N PHE A 113 -16.66 -10.57 -12.69
CA PHE A 113 -17.26 -11.80 -12.16
C PHE A 113 -17.77 -12.73 -13.27
N LEU A 114 -18.43 -12.18 -14.30
CA LEU A 114 -19.00 -12.94 -15.39
C LEU A 114 -17.97 -13.37 -16.45
N LEU A 115 -16.84 -12.65 -16.56
CA LEU A 115 -15.86 -12.86 -17.61
C LEU A 115 -15.34 -14.32 -17.71
N PRO A 116 -15.03 -15.04 -16.62
CA PRO A 116 -14.62 -16.43 -16.69
C PRO A 116 -15.71 -17.39 -17.22
N MET A 117 -16.98 -16.99 -17.13
CA MET A 117 -18.10 -17.80 -17.64
C MET A 117 -18.12 -17.88 -19.18
N LEU A 118 -17.26 -17.13 -19.87
CA LEU A 118 -17.09 -17.24 -21.33
C LEU A 118 -16.41 -18.55 -21.75
N TYR A 119 -15.67 -19.20 -20.85
CA TYR A 119 -14.94 -20.46 -21.11
C TYR A 119 -15.11 -21.53 -20.04
N ALA A 120 -15.87 -21.27 -19.00
CA ALA A 120 -16.19 -22.23 -17.94
C ALA A 120 -17.69 -22.18 -17.62
N SER A 121 -18.26 -23.27 -17.09
CA SER A 121 -19.67 -23.24 -16.73
C SER A 121 -19.93 -22.26 -15.57
N PRO A 122 -21.12 -21.64 -15.51
CA PRO A 122 -21.49 -20.76 -14.39
C PRO A 122 -21.34 -21.41 -13.01
N GLU A 123 -21.72 -22.70 -12.91
CA GLU A 123 -21.62 -23.48 -11.65
C GLU A 123 -20.17 -23.61 -11.21
N TYR A 124 -19.26 -23.92 -12.14
CA TYR A 124 -17.83 -24.02 -11.88
C TYR A 124 -17.25 -22.69 -11.40
N VAL A 125 -17.61 -21.59 -12.07
CA VAL A 125 -17.13 -20.25 -11.69
C VAL A 125 -17.60 -19.86 -10.30
N VAL A 126 -18.89 -20.05 -9.98
CA VAL A 126 -19.45 -19.76 -8.66
C VAL A 126 -18.79 -20.63 -7.59
N HIS A 127 -18.56 -21.91 -7.88
CA HIS A 127 -17.86 -22.82 -6.96
C HIS A 127 -16.42 -22.38 -6.72
N SER A 128 -15.68 -22.01 -7.76
CA SER A 128 -14.31 -21.50 -7.64
C SER A 128 -14.21 -20.23 -6.79
N TYR A 129 -15.20 -19.33 -6.86
CA TYR A 129 -15.20 -18.15 -5.97
C TYR A 129 -15.45 -18.51 -4.50
N LYS A 130 -16.26 -19.53 -4.22
CA LYS A 130 -16.44 -20.04 -2.85
C LYS A 130 -15.15 -20.67 -2.32
N GLU A 131 -14.52 -21.55 -3.11
CA GLU A 131 -13.23 -22.14 -2.75
C GLU A 131 -12.14 -21.08 -2.55
N TRP A 132 -12.12 -20.05 -3.40
CA TRP A 132 -11.19 -18.94 -3.23
C TRP A 132 -11.37 -18.22 -1.89
N PHE A 133 -12.61 -17.97 -1.47
CA PHE A 133 -12.91 -17.38 -0.17
C PHE A 133 -12.44 -18.28 0.99
N ASP A 134 -12.74 -19.58 0.92
CA ASP A 134 -12.33 -20.55 1.92
C ASP A 134 -10.79 -20.62 2.04
N VAL A 135 -10.07 -20.60 0.91
CA VAL A 135 -8.61 -20.54 0.88
C VAL A 135 -8.07 -19.25 1.51
N LEU A 136 -8.73 -18.10 1.30
CA LEU A 136 -8.32 -16.84 1.93
C LEU A 136 -8.43 -16.90 3.46
N VAL A 137 -9.55 -17.44 3.97
CA VAL A 137 -9.77 -17.62 5.42
C VAL A 137 -8.73 -18.58 5.99
N TYR A 138 -8.52 -19.72 5.34
CA TYR A 138 -7.52 -20.71 5.77
C TYR A 138 -6.09 -20.13 5.80
N LYS A 139 -5.67 -19.44 4.72
CA LYS A 139 -4.35 -18.80 4.65
C LYS A 139 -4.16 -17.73 5.71
N ASN A 140 -5.18 -16.95 6.04
CA ASN A 140 -5.09 -15.96 7.09
C ASN A 140 -4.69 -16.58 8.44
N GLY A 141 -5.28 -17.74 8.77
CA GLY A 141 -4.91 -18.49 9.98
C GLY A 141 -3.47 -19.01 9.95
N LEU A 142 -3.00 -19.50 8.81
CA LEU A 142 -1.61 -19.96 8.66
C LEU A 142 -0.59 -18.81 8.74
N ASN A 143 -0.94 -17.64 8.20
CA ASN A 143 -0.03 -16.50 8.14
C ASN A 143 0.24 -15.88 9.51
N GLN A 144 -0.73 -15.93 10.42
CA GLN A 144 -0.72 -15.17 11.69
C GLN A 144 0.58 -15.37 12.48
N PHE A 145 1.11 -16.60 12.55
CA PHE A 145 2.33 -16.93 13.29
C PHE A 145 3.54 -17.25 12.38
N SER A 146 3.41 -17.07 11.07
CA SER A 146 4.49 -17.38 10.13
C SER A 146 5.62 -16.36 10.20
N VAL A 147 6.86 -16.86 10.37
CA VAL A 147 8.08 -16.01 10.41
C VAL A 147 8.37 -15.34 9.05
N ASN A 148 7.96 -15.96 7.95
CA ASN A 148 8.27 -15.48 6.60
C ASN A 148 7.11 -14.69 5.96
N GLN A 149 5.89 -14.81 6.47
CA GLN A 149 4.69 -14.25 5.84
C GLN A 149 4.11 -13.07 6.59
N ASN A 150 4.02 -13.08 7.89
CA ASN A 150 3.51 -11.95 8.67
C ASN A 150 4.64 -10.98 9.04
N ILE A 151 5.20 -10.29 8.05
CA ILE A 151 6.22 -9.26 8.26
C ILE A 151 5.53 -7.88 8.27
N SER A 152 4.57 -7.71 9.18
CA SER A 152 3.75 -6.52 9.33
C SER A 152 3.87 -5.96 10.75
N LEU A 153 3.17 -4.87 11.06
CA LEU A 153 3.03 -4.39 12.43
C LEU A 153 2.42 -5.46 13.33
N LEU A 154 1.44 -6.22 12.82
CA LEU A 154 0.80 -7.32 13.55
C LEU A 154 1.84 -8.37 13.93
N GLY A 155 2.60 -8.88 12.95
CA GLY A 155 3.63 -9.88 13.18
C GLY A 155 4.77 -9.36 14.07
N MET A 156 5.14 -8.09 13.94
CA MET A 156 6.15 -7.46 14.80
C MET A 156 5.71 -7.46 16.27
N LEU A 157 4.48 -7.03 16.56
CA LEU A 157 3.97 -6.98 17.92
C LEU A 157 3.82 -8.36 18.55
N HIS A 158 3.27 -9.34 17.82
CA HIS A 158 3.20 -10.72 18.29
C HIS A 158 4.57 -11.31 18.67
N ARG A 159 5.59 -11.04 17.85
CA ARG A 159 6.95 -11.57 18.06
C ARG A 159 7.70 -10.87 19.19
N ILE A 160 7.51 -9.56 19.35
CA ILE A 160 8.15 -8.80 20.44
C ILE A 160 7.52 -9.14 21.78
N THR A 161 6.18 -9.26 21.83
CA THR A 161 5.46 -9.51 23.09
C THR A 161 5.46 -10.98 23.49
N GLY A 162 5.63 -11.90 22.53
CA GLY A 162 5.45 -13.34 22.73
C GLY A 162 4.01 -13.75 23.06
N ALA A 163 3.06 -12.82 23.00
CA ALA A 163 1.68 -13.04 23.39
C ALA A 163 0.79 -13.39 22.20
N SER A 164 -0.10 -14.36 22.38
CA SER A 164 -1.17 -14.70 21.46
C SER A 164 -2.42 -13.85 21.78
N PHE A 165 -2.55 -12.71 21.17
CA PHE A 165 -3.76 -11.88 21.22
C PHE A 165 -4.40 -11.79 19.83
N SER A 166 -5.67 -11.40 19.79
CA SER A 166 -6.37 -11.20 18.51
C SER A 166 -5.78 -9.99 17.76
N ASP A 167 -5.49 -10.16 16.46
CA ASP A 167 -5.05 -9.07 15.57
C ASP A 167 -6.03 -7.88 15.58
N LEU A 168 -7.30 -8.11 15.93
CA LEU A 168 -8.30 -7.05 16.02
C LEU A 168 -7.93 -5.97 17.03
N TRP A 169 -7.17 -6.28 18.08
CA TRP A 169 -6.68 -5.29 19.05
C TRP A 169 -5.70 -4.28 18.45
N ILE A 170 -5.10 -4.62 17.32
CA ILE A 170 -4.21 -3.72 16.58
C ILE A 170 -4.94 -3.14 15.37
N ILE A 171 -5.69 -3.97 14.64
CA ILE A 171 -6.38 -3.56 13.40
C ILE A 171 -7.44 -2.50 13.69
N VAL A 172 -8.27 -2.68 14.74
CA VAL A 172 -9.36 -1.75 15.01
C VAL A 172 -8.84 -0.34 15.37
N PRO A 173 -7.90 -0.17 16.33
CA PRO A 173 -7.29 1.14 16.55
C PRO A 173 -6.59 1.71 15.30
N GLY A 174 -5.91 0.86 14.53
CA GLY A 174 -5.30 1.26 13.26
C GLY A 174 -6.32 1.78 12.25
N MET A 175 -7.46 1.11 12.09
CA MET A 175 -8.55 1.56 11.22
C MET A 175 -9.15 2.90 11.70
N ILE A 176 -9.32 3.07 13.01
CA ILE A 176 -9.80 4.33 13.58
C ILE A 176 -8.82 5.45 13.25
N LEU A 177 -7.52 5.26 13.52
CA LEU A 177 -6.48 6.24 13.24
C LEU A 177 -6.41 6.57 11.74
N PHE A 178 -6.54 5.56 10.86
CA PHE A 178 -6.58 5.75 9.41
C PHE A 178 -7.81 6.55 8.98
N ALA A 179 -8.96 6.35 9.64
CA ALA A 179 -10.22 6.99 9.29
C ALA A 179 -10.35 8.42 9.82
N LEU A 180 -9.68 8.77 10.94
CA LEU A 180 -9.79 10.10 11.55
C LEU A 180 -9.51 11.26 10.59
N PRO A 181 -8.49 11.22 9.70
CA PRO A 181 -8.25 12.31 8.73
C PRO A 181 -9.41 12.59 7.79
N TYR A 182 -10.32 11.63 7.55
CA TYR A 182 -11.52 11.90 6.74
C TYR A 182 -12.45 12.95 7.37
N LEU A 183 -12.39 13.18 8.66
CA LEU A 183 -13.17 14.22 9.33
C LEU A 183 -12.70 15.63 8.94
N ARG A 184 -11.51 15.76 8.37
CA ARG A 184 -10.94 17.04 7.94
C ARG A 184 -11.34 17.44 6.51
N ILE A 185 -12.64 17.46 6.25
CA ILE A 185 -13.23 17.71 4.92
C ILE A 185 -12.70 19.00 4.27
N ARG A 186 -12.43 20.05 5.08
CA ARG A 186 -11.88 21.32 4.59
C ARG A 186 -10.51 21.17 3.91
N GLN A 187 -9.76 20.09 4.24
CA GLN A 187 -8.44 19.84 3.69
C GLN A 187 -8.48 19.05 2.35
N TYR A 188 -9.64 18.52 1.96
CA TYR A 188 -9.76 17.69 0.75
C TYR A 188 -9.37 18.40 -0.55
N GLY A 189 -9.49 19.72 -0.60
CA GLY A 189 -9.04 20.52 -1.73
C GLY A 189 -7.52 20.63 -1.87
N ASN A 190 -6.76 20.33 -0.80
CA ASN A 190 -5.31 20.47 -0.80
C ASN A 190 -4.61 19.22 -1.36
N GLU A 191 -3.70 19.44 -2.30
CA GLU A 191 -2.95 18.37 -2.96
C GLU A 191 -2.06 17.59 -2.00
N SER A 192 -1.30 18.31 -1.13
CA SER A 192 -0.41 17.65 -0.16
C SER A 192 -1.18 16.76 0.80
N PHE A 193 -2.35 17.19 1.28
CA PHE A 193 -3.21 16.38 2.13
C PHE A 193 -3.62 15.07 1.45
N ARG A 194 -4.02 15.13 0.15
CA ARG A 194 -4.41 13.94 -0.62
C ARG A 194 -3.22 13.02 -0.90
N PHE A 195 -2.02 13.55 -1.14
CA PHE A 195 -0.81 12.74 -1.29
C PHE A 195 -0.40 12.04 0.02
N LEU A 196 -0.52 12.73 1.16
CA LEU A 196 -0.31 12.09 2.46
C LEU A 196 -1.34 10.99 2.71
N PHE A 197 -2.58 11.18 2.21
CA PHE A 197 -3.61 10.14 2.31
C PHE A 197 -3.28 8.93 1.42
N LEU A 198 -2.78 9.14 0.20
CA LEU A 198 -2.26 8.06 -0.65
C LEU A 198 -1.14 7.30 0.06
N SER A 199 -0.17 8.01 0.62
CA SER A 199 0.93 7.38 1.38
C SER A 199 0.43 6.62 2.59
N SER A 200 -0.53 7.18 3.35
CA SER A 200 -1.16 6.51 4.50
C SER A 200 -1.87 5.22 4.08
N ALA A 201 -2.65 5.24 3.00
CA ALA A 201 -3.38 4.07 2.51
C ALA A 201 -2.45 2.94 2.06
N LEU A 202 -1.37 3.26 1.33
CA LEU A 202 -0.37 2.30 0.90
C LEU A 202 0.41 1.69 2.09
N LEU A 203 0.78 2.50 3.08
CA LEU A 203 1.43 2.02 4.31
C LEU A 203 0.47 1.18 5.15
N PHE A 204 -0.79 1.60 5.30
CA PHE A 204 -1.80 0.86 6.04
C PHE A 204 -1.98 -0.56 5.48
N MET A 205 -2.07 -0.70 4.15
CA MET A 205 -2.16 -2.00 3.48
C MET A 205 -1.03 -2.94 3.87
N VAL A 206 0.20 -2.45 3.96
CA VAL A 206 1.37 -3.27 4.29
C VAL A 206 1.45 -3.56 5.78
N LEU A 207 1.16 -2.58 6.63
CA LEU A 207 1.33 -2.68 8.08
C LEU A 207 0.23 -3.48 8.78
N PHE A 208 -1.00 -3.47 8.26
CA PHE A 208 -2.16 -4.09 8.90
C PHE A 208 -2.66 -5.35 8.16
N SER A 209 -1.76 -6.02 7.43
CA SER A 209 -2.05 -7.29 6.76
C SER A 209 -1.19 -8.42 7.28
N THR A 210 -1.81 -9.53 7.65
CA THR A 210 -1.14 -10.79 8.02
C THR A 210 -0.40 -11.45 6.85
N GLY A 211 -0.77 -11.12 5.62
CA GLY A 211 -0.16 -11.63 4.39
C GLY A 211 0.99 -10.78 3.86
N THR A 212 1.53 -9.85 4.66
CA THR A 212 2.67 -9.03 4.23
C THR A 212 3.98 -9.81 4.30
N GLU A 213 4.61 -9.95 3.14
CA GLU A 213 5.92 -10.58 2.96
C GLU A 213 6.97 -9.53 2.54
N THR A 214 8.25 -9.94 2.51
CA THR A 214 9.37 -9.04 2.19
C THR A 214 9.17 -8.26 0.88
N TYR A 215 8.69 -8.90 -0.17
CA TYR A 215 8.43 -8.27 -1.47
C TYR A 215 7.21 -7.29 -1.46
N GLY A 216 6.35 -7.36 -0.47
CA GLY A 216 5.24 -6.41 -0.29
C GLY A 216 5.71 -5.01 0.10
N TYR A 217 6.93 -4.90 0.63
CA TYR A 217 7.49 -3.62 1.08
C TYR A 217 7.79 -2.63 -0.05
N LEU A 218 7.80 -3.07 -1.32
CA LEU A 218 7.83 -2.13 -2.45
C LEU A 218 6.74 -1.07 -2.34
N THR A 219 5.53 -1.48 -1.91
CA THR A 219 4.38 -0.57 -1.73
C THR A 219 4.65 0.44 -0.61
N ALA A 220 5.20 -0.03 0.51
CA ALA A 220 5.56 0.84 1.63
C ALA A 220 6.67 1.82 1.25
N MET A 221 7.70 1.38 0.52
CA MET A 221 8.82 2.25 0.13
C MET A 221 8.41 3.31 -0.89
N ILE A 222 7.49 2.99 -1.81
CA ILE A 222 6.88 3.99 -2.70
C ILE A 222 6.09 5.01 -1.88
N ALA A 223 5.29 4.56 -0.91
CA ALA A 223 4.53 5.44 -0.02
C ALA A 223 5.44 6.36 0.79
N VAL A 224 6.54 5.84 1.32
CA VAL A 224 7.57 6.61 2.05
C VAL A 224 8.22 7.65 1.14
N GLY A 225 8.54 7.29 -0.10
CA GLY A 225 9.06 8.22 -1.09
C GLY A 225 8.08 9.36 -1.39
N ILE A 226 6.79 9.04 -1.62
CA ILE A 226 5.73 10.03 -1.85
C ILE A 226 5.56 10.94 -0.63
N TRP A 227 5.45 10.37 0.57
CA TRP A 227 5.38 11.13 1.82
C TRP A 227 6.53 12.13 1.93
N TYR A 228 7.76 11.68 1.75
CA TYR A 228 8.94 12.51 1.93
C TYR A 228 8.96 13.73 0.98
N VAL A 229 8.59 13.53 -0.29
CA VAL A 229 8.64 14.60 -1.30
C VAL A 229 7.40 15.52 -1.31
N LYS A 230 6.27 15.09 -0.70
CA LYS A 230 5.01 15.84 -0.69
C LYS A 230 4.68 16.43 0.68
N THR A 231 5.41 16.08 1.73
CA THR A 231 5.25 16.72 3.05
C THR A 231 5.68 18.19 2.95
N PRO A 232 4.82 19.14 3.37
CA PRO A 232 5.15 20.57 3.35
C PRO A 232 6.38 20.87 4.20
N THR A 233 7.33 21.61 3.67
CA THR A 233 8.62 21.91 4.32
C THR A 233 8.46 22.76 5.60
N GLN A 234 7.42 23.59 5.64
CA GLN A 234 7.18 24.51 6.77
C GLN A 234 6.45 23.85 7.95
N ALA A 235 5.76 22.75 7.71
CA ALA A 235 4.90 22.12 8.72
C ALA A 235 5.61 21.04 9.54
N THR A 236 6.87 20.71 9.23
CA THR A 236 7.56 19.55 9.82
C THR A 236 9.01 19.89 10.19
N THR A 237 9.55 19.13 11.15
CA THR A 237 10.98 19.14 11.45
C THR A 237 11.76 18.46 10.31
N PRO A 238 12.43 19.20 9.41
CA PRO A 238 13.10 18.61 8.24
C PRO A 238 14.11 17.53 8.62
N GLY A 239 14.81 17.72 9.72
CA GLY A 239 15.77 16.75 10.25
C GLY A 239 15.12 15.42 10.64
N LEU A 240 13.93 15.47 11.26
CA LEU A 240 13.20 14.24 11.62
C LEU A 240 12.71 13.47 10.38
N ASN A 241 12.23 14.18 9.35
CA ASN A 241 11.80 13.53 8.12
C ASN A 241 12.98 12.84 7.41
N LEU A 242 14.12 13.50 7.32
CA LEU A 242 15.33 12.92 6.75
C LEU A 242 15.80 11.72 7.58
N PHE A 243 15.80 11.84 8.92
CA PHE A 243 16.14 10.73 9.80
C PHE A 243 15.23 9.52 9.59
N LEU A 244 13.91 9.73 9.56
CA LEU A 244 12.93 8.67 9.34
C LEU A 244 13.08 8.03 7.95
N LEU A 245 13.36 8.82 6.91
CA LEU A 245 13.63 8.31 5.57
C LEU A 245 14.87 7.41 5.57
N ILE A 246 16.00 7.89 6.12
CA ILE A 246 17.25 7.13 6.19
C ILE A 246 17.04 5.86 7.02
N PHE A 247 16.38 5.97 8.16
CA PHE A 247 16.06 4.83 9.02
C PHE A 247 15.19 3.79 8.29
N CYS A 248 14.20 4.24 7.49
CA CYS A 248 13.38 3.38 6.67
C CYS A 248 14.19 2.70 5.56
N ILE A 249 15.04 3.44 4.84
CA ILE A 249 15.93 2.85 3.82
C ILE A 249 16.83 1.79 4.45
N LEU A 250 17.45 2.08 5.57
CA LEU A 250 18.36 1.14 6.22
C LEU A 250 17.62 -0.08 6.76
N LEU A 251 16.63 0.10 7.61
CA LEU A 251 16.01 -1.01 8.34
C LEU A 251 14.89 -1.71 7.54
N THR A 252 14.14 -1.00 6.72
CA THR A 252 13.08 -1.62 5.92
C THR A 252 13.62 -2.16 4.60
N SER A 253 14.34 -1.36 3.81
CA SER A 253 14.76 -1.75 2.47
C SER A 253 16.04 -2.60 2.48
N LEU A 254 17.10 -2.12 3.12
CA LEU A 254 18.43 -2.72 3.02
C LEU A 254 18.72 -3.81 4.05
N SER A 255 17.98 -3.89 5.16
CA SER A 255 18.28 -4.83 6.26
C SER A 255 18.22 -6.32 5.87
N THR A 256 17.55 -6.66 4.78
CA THR A 256 17.48 -8.04 4.26
C THR A 256 18.52 -8.35 3.20
N THR A 257 19.34 -7.37 2.83
CA THR A 257 20.44 -7.53 1.87
C THR A 257 21.77 -7.87 2.58
N ASP A 258 22.78 -8.21 1.81
CA ASP A 258 24.12 -8.51 2.35
C ASP A 258 24.90 -7.26 2.81
N LEU A 259 24.34 -6.06 2.65
CA LEU A 259 24.86 -4.83 3.23
C LEU A 259 24.74 -4.81 4.77
N PHE A 260 23.81 -5.59 5.31
CA PHE A 260 23.67 -5.75 6.77
C PHE A 260 24.43 -6.98 7.27
N PRO A 261 25.15 -6.86 8.40
CA PRO A 261 25.79 -8.02 9.04
C PRO A 261 24.78 -9.15 9.28
N ARG A 262 25.21 -10.38 8.94
CA ARG A 262 24.32 -11.55 9.01
C ARG A 262 23.67 -11.73 10.39
N PHE A 263 24.41 -11.46 11.49
CA PHE A 263 23.87 -11.60 12.84
C PHE A 263 22.73 -10.62 13.11
N ILE A 264 22.84 -9.34 12.68
CA ILE A 264 21.75 -8.37 12.83
C ILE A 264 20.50 -8.82 12.07
N ARG A 265 20.69 -9.27 10.83
CA ARG A 265 19.60 -9.75 9.98
C ARG A 265 18.90 -10.98 10.55
N MET A 266 19.67 -11.97 11.02
CA MET A 266 19.13 -13.28 11.42
C MET A 266 18.65 -13.29 12.87
N ASP A 267 19.28 -12.54 13.77
CA ASP A 267 18.99 -12.60 15.20
C ASP A 267 18.02 -11.51 15.66
N TYR A 268 17.89 -10.43 14.88
CA TYR A 268 17.01 -9.29 15.26
C TYR A 268 15.97 -8.96 14.18
N VAL A 269 16.37 -8.67 12.93
CA VAL A 269 15.45 -8.13 11.93
C VAL A 269 14.39 -9.14 11.54
N LYS A 270 14.79 -10.35 11.18
CA LYS A 270 13.85 -11.41 10.75
C LYS A 270 12.99 -11.94 11.90
N PRO A 271 13.54 -12.34 13.06
CA PRO A 271 12.75 -12.88 14.14
C PRO A 271 11.67 -11.93 14.66
N TYR A 272 11.97 -10.64 14.72
CA TYR A 272 11.04 -9.62 15.25
C TYR A 272 10.31 -8.81 14.19
N ALA A 273 10.43 -9.16 12.90
CA ALA A 273 9.82 -8.43 11.79
C ALA A 273 10.10 -6.91 11.79
N LEU A 274 11.31 -6.50 12.20
CA LEU A 274 11.67 -5.10 12.43
C LEU A 274 11.59 -4.21 11.18
N LYS A 275 11.44 -4.78 9.98
CA LYS A 275 11.16 -4.02 8.75
C LYS A 275 9.91 -3.15 8.89
N ALA A 276 8.93 -3.56 9.70
CA ALA A 276 7.69 -2.83 9.90
C ALA A 276 7.89 -1.55 10.75
N LEU A 277 8.89 -1.51 11.62
CA LEU A 277 9.06 -0.43 12.61
C LEU A 277 9.19 0.97 11.98
N PRO A 278 10.13 1.23 11.04
CA PRO A 278 10.25 2.57 10.45
C PRO A 278 8.99 2.99 9.69
N CYS A 279 8.38 2.06 8.94
CA CYS A 279 7.14 2.32 8.22
C CYS A 279 5.99 2.67 9.17
N THR A 280 5.92 2.02 10.33
CA THR A 280 4.92 2.33 11.38
C THR A 280 5.10 3.73 11.93
N LEU A 281 6.34 4.13 12.24
CA LEU A 281 6.64 5.47 12.73
C LEU A 281 6.29 6.55 11.70
N ILE A 282 6.61 6.31 10.42
CA ILE A 282 6.25 7.22 9.33
C ILE A 282 4.73 7.28 9.17
N TRP A 283 4.02 6.14 9.22
CA TRP A 283 2.57 6.11 9.13
C TRP A 283 1.90 6.89 10.26
N LEU A 284 2.34 6.70 11.51
CA LEU A 284 1.85 7.46 12.66
C LEU A 284 2.11 8.96 12.50
N LYS A 285 3.29 9.33 11.98
CA LYS A 285 3.62 10.73 11.68
C LYS A 285 2.71 11.31 10.60
N ILE A 286 2.43 10.57 9.52
CA ILE A 286 1.50 10.99 8.46
C ILE A 286 0.11 11.26 9.06
N VAL A 287 -0.42 10.32 9.87
CA VAL A 287 -1.72 10.48 10.52
C VAL A 287 -1.73 11.71 11.43
N TRP A 288 -0.67 11.90 12.23
CA TRP A 288 -0.51 13.08 13.07
C TRP A 288 -0.49 14.39 12.27
N GLU A 289 0.28 14.45 11.20
CA GLU A 289 0.33 15.61 10.29
C GLU A 289 -1.03 15.89 9.67
N GLN A 290 -1.71 14.87 9.18
CA GLN A 290 -3.05 15.02 8.61
C GLN A 290 -4.08 15.51 9.61
N LEU A 291 -3.93 15.24 10.90
CA LEU A 291 -4.84 15.67 11.96
C LEU A 291 -4.54 17.07 12.50
N THR A 292 -3.28 17.47 12.53
CA THR A 292 -2.84 18.68 13.23
C THR A 292 -2.51 19.84 12.31
N GLN A 293 -1.99 19.57 11.10
CA GLN A 293 -1.56 20.63 10.18
C GLN A 293 -2.73 21.24 9.42
N ASP A 294 -2.63 22.53 9.15
CA ASP A 294 -3.57 23.24 8.28
C ASP A 294 -2.93 23.43 6.90
N PHE A 295 -3.31 22.57 5.96
CA PHE A 295 -2.81 22.57 4.58
C PHE A 295 -3.44 23.67 3.70
N VAL A 296 -4.50 24.33 4.18
CA VAL A 296 -5.25 25.35 3.40
C VAL A 296 -4.68 26.73 3.60
N ARG A 297 -3.99 26.98 4.72
CA ARG A 297 -3.37 28.29 4.95
C ARG A 297 -2.22 28.51 3.97
N PRO A 298 -2.18 29.66 3.24
CA PRO A 298 -0.98 30.06 2.53
C PRO A 298 0.19 30.08 3.52
N SER A 299 1.34 29.64 3.09
CA SER A 299 2.59 29.87 3.80
C SER A 299 2.83 31.39 3.79
N ASP A 300 2.73 32.06 4.93
CA ASP A 300 3.18 33.44 5.12
C ASP A 300 4.67 33.56 4.76
#